data_7f4c3110472daccafac17530fa0cfad8
#
_entry.id   7f4c3110472daccafac17530fa0cfad8
#
_cell.length_a   1.000
_cell.length_b   1.000
_cell.length_c   1.000
_cell.angle_alpha   90.00
_cell.angle_beta   90.00
_cell.angle_gamma   90.00
#
_symmetry.space_group_name_H-M   'P 1'
#
loop_
_entity.id
_entity.type
_entity.pdbx_description
1 polymer ?
#
loop_
_entity_poly.entity_id
_entity_poly.type
_entity_poly.pdbx_seq_one_letter_code
_entity_poly.pdbx_strand_id
1 'polypeptide(L)'
;MSATPLVLADPPGPRGRRRILYGSLVALAVFAGLLALALTRLADKGQLDGELWRVFLDQPELRTLLWKGLLATLRAAATGMVLAVALGLLLALGRMSKRRVLRWAATTAVELLRSLPVLMLILFAYLGLPALGWQVSTFWALVIGLTAYNGAVLSEIFRAGVRSIDRGQTEAAAALGLRPLQVFRLVQLPQAVRRMSPTLISQLVTLLKDTSLGFVIAYSELLRSGRGAVEFLGSRYALPIYTVMALMYIVTNGLLSLLARWLDQRQSRRLGTGRSTVALDAAAGSAAG
;
A
#
# COMPACT_ATOMS: atom_id res chain seq x y z
N MET A 1 -39.72 -9.01 -8.36
CA MET A 1 -39.12 -9.99 -7.42
C MET A 1 -37.94 -9.29 -6.74
N SER A 2 -38.14 -8.82 -5.52
CA SER A 2 -37.13 -8.14 -4.71
C SER A 2 -36.12 -9.19 -4.22
N ALA A 3 -34.90 -9.14 -4.74
CA ALA A 3 -33.80 -9.96 -4.23
C ALA A 3 -33.48 -9.50 -2.80
N THR A 4 -33.94 -10.28 -1.82
CA THR A 4 -33.46 -10.12 -0.43
C THR A 4 -31.94 -10.27 -0.41
N PRO A 5 -31.18 -9.32 0.17
CA PRO A 5 -29.75 -9.49 0.30
C PRO A 5 -29.49 -10.77 1.11
N LEU A 6 -28.71 -11.69 0.56
CA LEU A 6 -28.21 -12.87 1.26
C LEU A 6 -27.36 -12.39 2.43
N VAL A 7 -27.96 -12.32 3.61
CA VAL A 7 -27.24 -12.12 4.86
C VAL A 7 -26.54 -13.45 5.18
N LEU A 8 -25.26 -13.56 4.84
CA LEU A 8 -24.44 -14.74 5.04
C LEU A 8 -24.16 -15.08 6.52
N ALA A 9 -24.61 -14.24 7.46
CA ALA A 9 -24.56 -14.51 8.89
C ALA A 9 -25.77 -13.89 9.58
N ASP A 10 -26.51 -14.70 10.32
CA ASP A 10 -27.56 -14.18 11.19
C ASP A 10 -26.95 -13.22 12.23
N PRO A 11 -27.57 -12.05 12.46
CA PRO A 11 -27.12 -11.15 13.51
C PRO A 11 -27.19 -11.87 14.86
N PRO A 12 -26.17 -11.73 15.71
CA PRO A 12 -26.12 -12.45 16.97
C PRO A 12 -27.36 -12.13 17.82
N GLY A 13 -28.05 -13.16 18.24
CA GLY A 13 -29.20 -13.04 19.14
C GLY A 13 -28.83 -12.40 20.49
N PRO A 14 -29.83 -12.12 21.38
CA PRO A 14 -29.58 -11.37 22.63
C PRO A 14 -28.49 -12.00 23.51
N ARG A 15 -28.42 -13.32 23.56
CA ARG A 15 -27.34 -14.04 24.29
C ARG A 15 -25.99 -13.90 23.60
N GLY A 16 -25.95 -13.91 22.28
CA GLY A 16 -24.75 -13.68 21.48
C GLY A 16 -24.19 -12.26 21.68
N ARG A 17 -25.05 -11.25 21.64
CA ARG A 17 -24.66 -9.85 21.89
C ARG A 17 -24.08 -9.65 23.29
N ARG A 18 -24.66 -10.28 24.32
CA ARG A 18 -24.10 -10.22 25.69
C ARG A 18 -22.74 -10.90 25.78
N ARG A 19 -22.54 -12.07 25.14
CA ARG A 19 -21.22 -12.74 25.09
C ARG A 19 -20.17 -11.88 24.39
N ILE A 20 -20.54 -11.24 23.25
CA ILE A 20 -19.66 -10.33 22.55
C ILE A 20 -19.32 -9.13 23.42
N LEU A 21 -20.31 -8.52 24.09
CA LEU A 21 -20.09 -7.41 24.99
C LEU A 21 -19.14 -7.77 26.14
N TYR A 22 -19.40 -8.88 26.84
CA TYR A 22 -18.53 -9.33 27.93
C TYR A 22 -17.12 -9.68 27.42
N GLY A 23 -17.01 -10.38 26.27
CA GLY A 23 -15.74 -10.67 25.65
C GLY A 23 -14.95 -9.40 25.27
N SER A 24 -15.64 -8.38 24.72
CA SER A 24 -15.04 -7.09 24.38
C SER A 24 -14.60 -6.33 25.63
N LEU A 25 -15.40 -6.34 26.72
CA LEU A 25 -15.05 -5.68 27.98
C LEU A 25 -13.84 -6.36 28.63
N VAL A 26 -13.80 -7.69 28.65
CA VAL A 26 -12.65 -8.45 29.16
C VAL A 26 -11.40 -8.15 28.33
N ALA A 27 -11.50 -8.18 27.00
CA ALA A 27 -10.40 -7.86 26.10
C ALA A 27 -9.89 -6.41 26.32
N LEU A 28 -10.81 -5.46 26.48
CA LEU A 28 -10.47 -4.06 26.79
C LEU A 28 -9.79 -3.93 28.16
N ALA A 29 -10.29 -4.63 29.18
CA ALA A 29 -9.69 -4.60 30.52
C ALA A 29 -8.28 -5.22 30.53
N VAL A 30 -8.10 -6.36 29.82
CA VAL A 30 -6.76 -6.98 29.66
C VAL A 30 -5.83 -6.03 28.92
N PHE A 31 -6.28 -5.42 27.80
CA PHE A 31 -5.48 -4.46 27.05
C PHE A 31 -5.09 -3.25 27.90
N ALA A 32 -6.06 -2.66 28.64
CA ALA A 32 -5.81 -1.53 29.53
C ALA A 32 -4.83 -1.90 30.66
N GLY A 33 -4.96 -3.10 31.25
CA GLY A 33 -4.03 -3.62 32.25
C GLY A 33 -2.61 -3.81 31.73
N LEU A 34 -2.46 -4.39 30.52
CA LEU A 34 -1.15 -4.53 29.86
C LEU A 34 -0.54 -3.17 29.53
N LEU A 35 -1.36 -2.21 29.06
CA LEU A 35 -0.90 -0.87 28.76
C LEU A 35 -0.46 -0.14 30.04
N ALA A 36 -1.24 -0.23 31.11
CA ALA A 36 -0.88 0.35 32.41
C ALA A 36 0.43 -0.24 32.93
N LEU A 37 0.57 -1.57 32.88
CA LEU A 37 1.82 -2.25 33.26
C LEU A 37 3.02 -1.79 32.41
N ALA A 38 2.84 -1.63 31.10
CA ALA A 38 3.89 -1.12 30.22
C ALA A 38 4.29 0.31 30.57
N LEU A 39 3.30 1.18 30.79
CA LEU A 39 3.55 2.59 31.17
C LEU A 39 4.24 2.71 32.53
N THR A 40 3.83 1.94 33.55
CA THR A 40 4.50 1.94 34.85
C THR A 40 5.94 1.46 34.73
N ARG A 41 6.20 0.38 33.99
CA ARG A 41 7.57 -0.10 33.73
C ARG A 41 8.43 0.90 32.99
N LEU A 42 7.87 1.65 32.04
CA LEU A 42 8.59 2.73 31.33
C LEU A 42 8.87 3.92 32.25
N ALA A 43 7.92 4.28 33.13
CA ALA A 43 8.09 5.33 34.12
C ALA A 43 9.17 4.96 35.16
N ASP A 44 9.13 3.74 35.72
CA ASP A 44 10.14 3.23 36.67
C ASP A 44 11.56 3.23 36.09
N LYS A 45 11.69 3.09 34.76
CA LYS A 45 12.97 3.20 34.05
C LYS A 45 13.34 4.60 33.60
N GLY A 46 12.57 5.62 33.98
CA GLY A 46 12.77 7.02 33.58
C GLY A 46 12.58 7.27 32.09
N GLN A 47 11.97 6.33 31.34
CA GLN A 47 11.82 6.47 29.88
C GLN A 47 10.76 7.52 29.49
N LEU A 48 9.89 7.91 30.44
CA LEU A 48 8.86 8.93 30.24
C LEU A 48 9.32 10.32 30.68
N ASP A 49 10.55 10.45 31.18
CA ASP A 49 11.08 11.74 31.66
C ASP A 49 11.14 12.75 30.51
N GLY A 50 10.56 13.93 30.76
CA GLY A 50 10.51 14.99 29.76
C GLY A 50 11.88 15.46 29.26
N GLU A 51 12.92 15.29 30.07
CA GLU A 51 14.31 15.63 29.70
C GLU A 51 14.82 14.79 28.52
N LEU A 52 14.42 13.51 28.42
CA LEU A 52 14.81 12.67 27.30
C LEU A 52 14.23 13.16 25.97
N TRP A 53 13.08 13.82 26.01
CA TRP A 53 12.41 14.36 24.83
C TRP A 53 13.01 15.70 24.37
N ARG A 54 13.73 16.40 25.25
CA ARG A 54 14.47 17.62 24.89
C ARG A 54 15.61 17.37 23.93
N VAL A 55 16.07 16.12 23.77
CA VAL A 55 17.11 15.76 22.81
C VAL A 55 16.83 16.29 21.40
N PHE A 56 15.57 16.39 20.99
CA PHE A 56 15.19 16.95 19.70
C PHE A 56 15.34 18.48 19.62
N LEU A 57 15.35 19.18 20.76
CA LEU A 57 15.57 20.62 20.84
C LEU A 57 17.09 20.91 20.96
N ASP A 58 17.78 20.13 21.78
CA ASP A 58 19.17 20.31 22.14
C ASP A 58 20.13 19.85 21.02
N GLN A 59 19.68 18.93 20.15
CA GLN A 59 20.48 18.32 19.09
C GLN A 59 19.87 18.57 17.71
N PRO A 60 20.15 19.70 17.05
CA PRO A 60 19.64 20.01 15.72
C PRO A 60 20.11 19.01 14.65
N GLU A 61 21.26 18.36 14.87
CA GLU A 61 21.83 17.31 14.00
C GLU A 61 20.91 16.10 13.95
N LEU A 62 20.30 15.71 15.08
CA LEU A 62 19.35 14.60 15.16
C LEU A 62 18.13 14.86 14.27
N ARG A 63 17.56 16.07 14.35
CA ARG A 63 16.42 16.45 13.50
C ARG A 63 16.79 16.39 12.02
N THR A 64 17.96 16.93 11.69
CA THR A 64 18.48 16.92 10.32
C THR A 64 18.71 15.49 9.82
N LEU A 65 19.25 14.61 10.66
CA LEU A 65 19.50 13.21 10.35
C LEU A 65 18.17 12.47 10.05
N LEU A 66 17.18 12.62 10.92
CA LEU A 66 15.86 11.98 10.73
C LEU A 66 15.15 12.53 9.49
N TRP A 67 15.24 13.83 9.24
CA TRP A 67 14.67 14.45 8.05
C TRP A 67 15.34 13.95 6.76
N LYS A 68 16.66 13.86 6.73
CA LYS A 68 17.41 13.27 5.60
C LYS A 68 17.04 11.81 5.40
N GLY A 69 16.89 11.04 6.50
CA GLY A 69 16.40 9.66 6.46
C GLY A 69 15.00 9.55 5.85
N LEU A 70 14.06 10.43 6.25
CA LEU A 70 12.72 10.48 5.66
C LEU A 70 12.76 10.80 4.16
N LEU A 71 13.56 11.77 3.75
CA LEU A 71 13.72 12.11 2.33
C LEU A 71 14.31 10.94 1.52
N ALA A 72 15.26 10.19 2.10
CA ALA A 72 15.81 8.98 1.49
C ALA A 72 14.74 7.89 1.34
N THR A 73 13.90 7.68 2.37
CA THR A 73 12.72 6.80 2.33
C THR A 73 11.78 7.19 1.18
N LEU A 74 11.40 8.46 1.11
CA LEU A 74 10.48 8.96 0.08
C LEU A 74 11.06 8.85 -1.33
N ARG A 75 12.35 9.14 -1.49
CA ARG A 75 13.06 8.99 -2.77
C ARG A 75 13.06 7.54 -3.24
N ALA A 76 13.37 6.59 -2.35
CA ALA A 76 13.37 5.17 -2.68
C ALA A 76 11.95 4.68 -3.03
N ALA A 77 10.94 5.09 -2.24
CA ALA A 77 9.55 4.75 -2.48
C ALA A 77 9.04 5.31 -3.82
N ALA A 78 9.30 6.57 -4.11
CA ALA A 78 8.86 7.20 -5.37
C ALA A 78 9.52 6.54 -6.60
N THR A 79 10.84 6.34 -6.55
CA THR A 79 11.58 5.69 -7.64
C THR A 79 11.10 4.24 -7.82
N GLY A 80 11.00 3.48 -6.73
CA GLY A 80 10.51 2.10 -6.75
C GLY A 80 9.08 1.99 -7.28
N MET A 81 8.18 2.92 -6.91
CA MET A 81 6.80 2.92 -7.40
C MET A 81 6.72 3.20 -8.91
N VAL A 82 7.44 4.21 -9.41
CA VAL A 82 7.46 4.51 -10.84
C VAL A 82 7.93 3.31 -11.66
N LEU A 83 9.03 2.69 -11.24
CA LEU A 83 9.57 1.51 -11.91
C LEU A 83 8.67 0.27 -11.75
N ALA A 84 8.06 0.08 -10.58
CA ALA A 84 7.11 -1.00 -10.34
C ALA A 84 5.84 -0.87 -11.19
N VAL A 85 5.32 0.35 -11.36
CA VAL A 85 4.20 0.60 -12.29
C VAL A 85 4.59 0.26 -13.72
N ALA A 86 5.76 0.72 -14.19
CA ALA A 86 6.24 0.42 -15.54
C ALA A 86 6.41 -1.10 -15.76
N LEU A 87 7.10 -1.79 -14.84
CA LEU A 87 7.28 -3.24 -14.89
C LEU A 87 5.94 -3.98 -14.80
N GLY A 88 5.06 -3.57 -13.89
CA GLY A 88 3.74 -4.17 -13.70
C GLY A 88 2.87 -4.06 -14.94
N LEU A 89 2.88 -2.92 -15.62
CA LEU A 89 2.18 -2.74 -16.90
C LEU A 89 2.75 -3.65 -17.99
N LEU A 90 4.08 -3.72 -18.13
CA LEU A 90 4.73 -4.60 -19.09
C LEU A 90 4.37 -6.07 -18.85
N LEU A 91 4.45 -6.53 -17.62
CA LEU A 91 4.10 -7.90 -17.24
C LEU A 91 2.60 -8.18 -17.45
N ALA A 92 1.70 -7.23 -17.10
CA ALA A 92 0.27 -7.38 -17.34
C ALA A 92 -0.04 -7.51 -18.84
N LEU A 93 0.55 -6.65 -19.68
CA LEU A 93 0.40 -6.72 -21.13
C LEU A 93 0.93 -8.05 -21.68
N GLY A 94 2.09 -8.52 -21.20
CA GLY A 94 2.65 -9.82 -21.55
C GLY A 94 1.69 -10.97 -21.24
N ARG A 95 1.11 -10.98 -20.03
CA ARG A 95 0.13 -11.99 -19.58
C ARG A 95 -1.21 -11.94 -20.33
N MET A 96 -1.58 -10.79 -20.87
CA MET A 96 -2.79 -10.61 -21.68
C MET A 96 -2.54 -10.85 -23.18
N SER A 97 -1.30 -11.09 -23.60
CA SER A 97 -0.91 -11.29 -24.99
C SER A 97 -1.57 -12.55 -25.60
N LYS A 98 -1.92 -12.46 -26.87
CA LYS A 98 -2.36 -13.61 -27.68
C LYS A 98 -1.21 -14.60 -27.95
N ARG A 99 0.06 -14.14 -27.92
CA ARG A 99 1.24 -14.99 -28.14
C ARG A 99 1.50 -15.87 -26.93
N ARG A 100 1.38 -17.19 -27.09
CA ARG A 100 1.48 -18.18 -26.00
C ARG A 100 2.81 -18.09 -25.23
N VAL A 101 3.92 -17.93 -25.94
CA VAL A 101 5.27 -17.84 -25.36
C VAL A 101 5.39 -16.62 -24.44
N LEU A 102 4.97 -15.42 -24.91
CA LEU A 102 5.05 -14.20 -24.14
C LEU A 102 4.15 -14.26 -22.89
N ARG A 103 2.93 -14.80 -23.06
CA ARG A 103 2.01 -14.99 -21.94
C ARG A 103 2.58 -15.95 -20.89
N TRP A 104 3.16 -17.06 -21.32
CA TRP A 104 3.75 -18.03 -20.40
C TRP A 104 4.95 -17.44 -19.68
N ALA A 105 5.90 -16.83 -20.40
CA ALA A 105 7.07 -16.18 -19.81
C ALA A 105 6.69 -15.10 -18.78
N ALA A 106 5.75 -14.21 -19.12
CA ALA A 106 5.29 -13.17 -18.20
C ALA A 106 4.57 -13.75 -16.98
N THR A 107 3.80 -14.85 -17.15
CA THR A 107 3.13 -15.49 -16.01
C THR A 107 4.15 -16.13 -15.09
N THR A 108 5.10 -16.90 -15.60
CA THR A 108 6.17 -17.51 -14.80
C THR A 108 6.98 -16.45 -14.05
N ALA A 109 7.37 -15.37 -14.72
CA ALA A 109 8.09 -14.27 -14.07
C ALA A 109 7.30 -13.68 -12.90
N VAL A 110 6.00 -13.40 -13.07
CA VAL A 110 5.15 -12.86 -12.00
C VAL A 110 5.04 -13.84 -10.84
N GLU A 111 4.79 -15.13 -11.10
CA GLU A 111 4.66 -16.13 -10.05
C GLU A 111 5.98 -16.30 -9.27
N LEU A 112 7.13 -16.34 -9.95
CA LEU A 112 8.44 -16.42 -9.30
C LEU A 112 8.72 -15.20 -8.43
N LEU A 113 8.52 -13.99 -8.95
CA LEU A 113 8.78 -12.76 -8.18
C LEU A 113 7.86 -12.60 -6.97
N ARG A 114 6.62 -13.09 -7.04
CA ARG A 114 5.66 -13.05 -5.94
C ARG A 114 5.84 -14.17 -4.92
N SER A 115 6.43 -15.29 -5.30
CA SER A 115 6.69 -16.40 -4.38
C SER A 115 7.84 -16.12 -3.42
N LEU A 116 8.71 -15.16 -3.74
CA LEU A 116 9.85 -14.80 -2.92
C LEU A 116 9.48 -13.65 -1.96
N PRO A 117 9.94 -13.70 -0.69
CA PRO A 117 9.87 -12.54 0.19
C PRO A 117 10.60 -11.33 -0.43
N VAL A 118 9.98 -10.14 -0.35
CA VAL A 118 10.59 -8.92 -0.92
C VAL A 118 12.02 -8.66 -0.42
N LEU A 119 12.30 -8.98 0.84
CA LEU A 119 13.65 -8.87 1.42
C LEU A 119 14.66 -9.74 0.68
N MET A 120 14.28 -10.96 0.24
CA MET A 120 15.16 -11.82 -0.53
C MET A 120 15.51 -11.22 -1.88
N LEU A 121 14.55 -10.58 -2.57
CA LEU A 121 14.81 -9.89 -3.83
C LEU A 121 15.76 -8.70 -3.64
N ILE A 122 15.64 -7.98 -2.52
CA ILE A 122 16.57 -6.89 -2.16
C ILE A 122 17.97 -7.46 -1.92
N LEU A 123 18.09 -8.57 -1.17
CA LEU A 123 19.37 -9.22 -0.89
C LEU A 123 20.00 -9.81 -2.16
N PHE A 124 19.22 -10.40 -3.07
CA PHE A 124 19.72 -10.86 -4.36
C PHE A 124 20.26 -9.69 -5.21
N ALA A 125 19.60 -8.53 -5.18
CA ALA A 125 20.11 -7.35 -5.85
C ALA A 125 21.39 -6.82 -5.18
N TYR A 126 21.46 -6.82 -3.84
CA TYR A 126 22.57 -6.28 -3.08
C TYR A 126 23.82 -7.16 -3.09
N LEU A 127 23.65 -8.48 -2.97
CA LEU A 127 24.74 -9.46 -2.90
C LEU A 127 24.99 -10.17 -4.23
N GLY A 128 23.93 -10.48 -4.96
CA GLY A 128 24.01 -11.28 -6.18
C GLY A 128 24.54 -10.49 -7.39
N LEU A 129 24.09 -9.25 -7.59
CA LEU A 129 24.56 -8.45 -8.72
C LEU A 129 26.07 -8.13 -8.65
N PRO A 130 26.64 -7.74 -7.48
CA PRO A 130 28.09 -7.59 -7.36
C PRO A 130 28.87 -8.89 -7.61
N ALA A 131 28.35 -10.04 -7.18
CA ALA A 131 28.96 -11.33 -7.47
C ALA A 131 29.02 -11.66 -8.98
N LEU A 132 28.15 -11.04 -9.78
CA LEU A 132 28.16 -11.10 -11.25
C LEU A 132 28.99 -9.98 -11.90
N GLY A 133 29.72 -9.17 -11.10
CA GLY A 133 30.56 -8.07 -11.57
C GLY A 133 29.85 -6.72 -11.72
N TRP A 134 28.57 -6.62 -11.33
CA TRP A 134 27.79 -5.39 -11.47
C TRP A 134 27.81 -4.60 -10.15
N GLN A 135 28.49 -3.47 -10.11
CA GLN A 135 28.51 -2.62 -8.92
C GLN A 135 27.17 -1.88 -8.75
N VAL A 136 26.47 -2.19 -7.69
CA VAL A 136 25.15 -1.60 -7.40
C VAL A 136 25.18 -0.93 -6.03
N SER A 137 24.78 0.36 -5.96
CA SER A 137 24.65 1.05 -4.68
C SER A 137 23.47 0.48 -3.87
N THR A 138 23.50 0.67 -2.53
CA THR A 138 22.42 0.24 -1.62
C THR A 138 21.05 0.83 -2.02
N PHE A 139 21.04 2.06 -2.56
CA PHE A 139 19.82 2.68 -3.11
C PHE A 139 19.24 1.85 -4.26
N TRP A 140 20.06 1.53 -5.27
CA TRP A 140 19.59 0.77 -6.43
C TRP A 140 19.29 -0.67 -6.08
N ALA A 141 20.02 -1.31 -5.17
CA ALA A 141 19.70 -2.65 -4.70
C ALA A 141 18.29 -2.70 -4.04
N LEU A 142 17.99 -1.72 -3.18
CA LEU A 142 16.67 -1.57 -2.59
C LEU A 142 15.59 -1.34 -3.66
N VAL A 143 15.82 -0.39 -4.57
CA VAL A 143 14.85 -0.04 -5.62
C VAL A 143 14.59 -1.22 -6.57
N ILE A 144 15.61 -1.98 -6.97
CA ILE A 144 15.46 -3.17 -7.82
C ILE A 144 14.59 -4.23 -7.14
N GLY A 145 14.88 -4.56 -5.87
CA GLY A 145 14.09 -5.54 -5.11
C GLY A 145 12.64 -5.13 -4.93
N LEU A 146 12.41 -3.86 -4.54
CA LEU A 146 11.07 -3.29 -4.43
C LEU A 146 10.33 -3.28 -5.77
N THR A 147 11.00 -2.92 -6.85
CA THR A 147 10.44 -2.88 -8.21
C THR A 147 10.04 -4.28 -8.67
N ALA A 148 10.89 -5.28 -8.46
CA ALA A 148 10.64 -6.65 -8.87
C ALA A 148 9.39 -7.23 -8.20
N TYR A 149 9.31 -7.10 -6.87
CA TYR A 149 8.16 -7.59 -6.11
C TYR A 149 6.88 -6.81 -6.42
N ASN A 150 6.93 -5.49 -6.25
CA ASN A 150 5.74 -4.66 -6.41
C ASN A 150 5.28 -4.58 -7.86
N GLY A 151 6.18 -4.66 -8.84
CA GLY A 151 5.83 -4.77 -10.25
C GLY A 151 5.04 -6.04 -10.56
N ALA A 152 5.44 -7.17 -9.98
CA ALA A 152 4.70 -8.42 -10.11
C ALA A 152 3.30 -8.35 -9.47
N VAL A 153 3.18 -7.75 -8.26
CA VAL A 153 1.89 -7.51 -7.59
C VAL A 153 1.02 -6.56 -8.41
N LEU A 154 1.57 -5.44 -8.90
CA LEU A 154 0.85 -4.48 -9.73
C LEU A 154 0.37 -5.11 -11.06
N SER A 155 1.15 -6.03 -11.64
CA SER A 155 0.72 -6.80 -12.82
C SER A 155 -0.60 -7.55 -12.58
N GLU A 156 -0.78 -8.16 -11.40
CA GLU A 156 -2.04 -8.82 -11.04
C GLU A 156 -3.18 -7.82 -10.87
N ILE A 157 -2.91 -6.69 -10.20
CA ILE A 157 -3.92 -5.64 -10.00
C ILE A 157 -4.39 -5.11 -11.34
N PHE A 158 -3.48 -4.82 -12.27
CA PHE A 158 -3.83 -4.34 -13.61
C PHE A 158 -4.63 -5.37 -14.40
N ARG A 159 -4.19 -6.63 -14.38
CA ARG A 159 -4.90 -7.73 -15.06
C ARG A 159 -6.29 -7.94 -14.47
N ALA A 160 -6.42 -7.97 -13.15
CA ALA A 160 -7.70 -8.12 -12.47
C ALA A 160 -8.63 -6.93 -12.74
N GLY A 161 -8.10 -5.70 -12.73
CA GLY A 161 -8.86 -4.49 -13.03
C GLY A 161 -9.46 -4.51 -14.43
N VAL A 162 -8.69 -4.89 -15.45
CA VAL A 162 -9.21 -5.01 -16.83
C VAL A 162 -10.24 -6.13 -16.93
N ARG A 163 -9.99 -7.29 -16.32
CA ARG A 163 -10.91 -8.43 -16.36
C ARG A 163 -12.20 -8.23 -15.57
N SER A 164 -12.22 -7.28 -14.64
CA SER A 164 -13.42 -6.97 -13.85
C SER A 164 -14.49 -6.21 -14.63
N ILE A 165 -14.17 -5.72 -15.84
CA ILE A 165 -15.15 -5.01 -16.68
C ILE A 165 -16.12 -6.00 -17.27
N ASP A 166 -17.41 -5.66 -17.16
CA ASP A 166 -18.50 -6.47 -17.69
C ASP A 166 -18.35 -6.67 -19.20
N ARG A 167 -18.56 -7.90 -19.67
CA ARG A 167 -18.49 -8.27 -21.08
C ARG A 167 -19.50 -7.49 -21.92
N GLY A 168 -20.70 -7.23 -21.38
CA GLY A 168 -21.72 -6.44 -22.04
C GLY A 168 -21.26 -5.04 -22.40
N GLN A 169 -20.41 -4.40 -21.59
CA GLN A 169 -19.80 -3.10 -21.93
C GLN A 169 -18.90 -3.19 -23.16
N THR A 170 -18.16 -4.27 -23.27
CA THR A 170 -17.26 -4.53 -24.40
C THR A 170 -18.04 -4.85 -25.66
N GLU A 171 -19.07 -5.68 -25.55
CA GLU A 171 -19.94 -6.10 -26.65
C GLU A 171 -20.77 -4.93 -27.19
N ALA A 172 -21.36 -4.11 -26.31
CA ALA A 172 -22.07 -2.90 -26.69
C ALA A 172 -21.18 -1.92 -27.45
N ALA A 173 -19.95 -1.69 -26.97
CA ALA A 173 -18.98 -0.85 -27.65
C ALA A 173 -18.59 -1.38 -29.02
N ALA A 174 -18.43 -2.71 -29.15
CA ALA A 174 -18.14 -3.37 -30.43
C ALA A 174 -19.33 -3.27 -31.41
N ALA A 175 -20.56 -3.38 -30.92
CA ALA A 175 -21.78 -3.22 -31.72
C ALA A 175 -21.93 -1.78 -32.30
N LEU A 176 -21.35 -0.77 -31.61
CA LEU A 176 -21.24 0.60 -32.10
C LEU A 176 -20.10 0.80 -33.12
N GLY A 177 -19.43 -0.28 -33.56
CA GLY A 177 -18.36 -0.25 -34.55
C GLY A 177 -16.99 0.18 -34.02
N LEU A 178 -16.79 0.23 -32.70
CA LEU A 178 -15.49 0.57 -32.13
C LEU A 178 -14.47 -0.56 -32.36
N ARG A 179 -13.28 -0.18 -32.82
CA ARG A 179 -12.16 -1.12 -32.95
C ARG A 179 -11.67 -1.62 -31.58
N PRO A 180 -11.07 -2.80 -31.45
CA PRO A 180 -10.64 -3.35 -30.16
C PRO A 180 -9.79 -2.39 -29.30
N LEU A 181 -8.90 -1.63 -29.92
CA LEU A 181 -8.06 -0.63 -29.23
C LEU A 181 -8.88 0.57 -28.73
N GLN A 182 -9.92 0.97 -29.47
CA GLN A 182 -10.85 2.04 -29.05
C GLN A 182 -11.73 1.54 -27.88
N VAL A 183 -12.25 0.33 -27.95
CA VAL A 183 -12.97 -0.32 -26.84
C VAL A 183 -12.10 -0.35 -25.60
N PHE A 184 -10.83 -0.79 -25.72
CA PHE A 184 -9.91 -0.82 -24.59
C PHE A 184 -9.68 0.59 -24.00
N ARG A 185 -9.33 1.57 -24.85
CA ARG A 185 -8.95 2.93 -24.39
C ARG A 185 -10.14 3.74 -23.89
N LEU A 186 -11.30 3.67 -24.54
CA LEU A 186 -12.43 4.53 -24.27
C LEU A 186 -13.41 3.94 -23.25
N VAL A 187 -13.50 2.61 -23.17
CA VAL A 187 -14.48 1.92 -22.31
C VAL A 187 -13.82 1.16 -21.17
N GLN A 188 -12.89 0.24 -21.47
CA GLN A 188 -12.34 -0.64 -20.47
C GLN A 188 -11.35 0.09 -19.54
N LEU A 189 -10.36 0.79 -20.08
CA LEU A 189 -9.28 1.40 -19.31
C LEU A 189 -9.78 2.41 -18.27
N PRO A 190 -10.67 3.36 -18.59
CA PRO A 190 -11.19 4.32 -17.59
C PRO A 190 -11.93 3.64 -16.45
N GLN A 191 -12.71 2.61 -16.77
CA GLN A 191 -13.45 1.83 -15.76
C GLN A 191 -12.51 0.97 -14.91
N ALA A 192 -11.54 0.30 -15.54
CA ALA A 192 -10.55 -0.52 -14.84
C ALA A 192 -9.73 0.32 -13.86
N VAL A 193 -9.22 1.48 -14.29
CA VAL A 193 -8.45 2.39 -13.41
C VAL A 193 -9.26 2.75 -12.16
N ARG A 194 -10.52 3.11 -12.30
CA ARG A 194 -11.38 3.42 -11.14
C ARG A 194 -11.55 2.24 -10.19
N ARG A 195 -11.77 1.03 -10.73
CA ARG A 195 -11.99 -0.15 -9.90
C ARG A 195 -10.72 -0.59 -9.14
N MET A 196 -9.55 -0.36 -9.71
CA MET A 196 -8.28 -0.73 -9.07
C MET A 196 -7.65 0.38 -8.22
N SER A 197 -8.14 1.65 -8.32
CA SER A 197 -7.60 2.77 -7.54
C SER A 197 -7.42 2.49 -6.05
N PRO A 198 -8.40 1.93 -5.30
CA PRO A 198 -8.21 1.67 -3.87
C PRO A 198 -7.06 0.68 -3.60
N THR A 199 -6.93 -0.35 -4.45
CA THR A 199 -5.88 -1.36 -4.33
C THR A 199 -4.51 -0.77 -4.68
N LEU A 200 -4.43 0.11 -5.70
CA LEU A 200 -3.21 0.82 -6.06
C LEU A 200 -2.74 1.74 -4.93
N ILE A 201 -3.67 2.44 -4.28
CA ILE A 201 -3.37 3.29 -3.10
C ILE A 201 -2.80 2.44 -1.97
N SER A 202 -3.44 1.31 -1.67
CA SER A 202 -2.95 0.38 -0.64
C SER A 202 -1.55 -0.15 -0.96
N GLN A 203 -1.28 -0.46 -2.24
CA GLN A 203 0.03 -0.95 -2.67
C GLN A 203 1.11 0.14 -2.57
N LEU A 204 0.78 1.40 -2.85
CA LEU A 204 1.69 2.53 -2.67
C LEU A 204 2.12 2.68 -1.20
N VAL A 205 1.16 2.59 -0.28
CA VAL A 205 1.43 2.63 1.18
C VAL A 205 2.28 1.44 1.62
N THR A 206 2.00 0.24 1.09
CA THR A 206 2.80 -0.96 1.38
C THR A 206 4.24 -0.79 0.91
N LEU A 207 4.45 -0.36 -0.34
CA LEU A 207 5.78 -0.12 -0.89
C LEU A 207 6.57 0.90 -0.06
N LEU A 208 5.93 1.98 0.42
CA LEU A 208 6.58 2.97 1.27
C LEU A 208 7.05 2.34 2.59
N LYS A 209 6.25 1.46 3.21
CA LYS A 209 6.67 0.72 4.41
C LYS A 209 7.81 -0.23 4.12
N ASP A 210 7.78 -0.91 2.98
CA ASP A 210 8.80 -1.88 2.58
C ASP A 210 10.17 -1.22 2.32
N THR A 211 10.23 0.11 2.10
CA THR A 211 11.53 0.81 2.02
C THR A 211 12.35 0.70 3.31
N SER A 212 11.71 0.49 4.46
CA SER A 212 12.39 0.25 5.74
C SER A 212 13.26 -1.02 5.73
N LEU A 213 12.99 -1.98 4.82
CA LEU A 213 13.86 -3.15 4.61
C LEU A 213 15.24 -2.76 4.10
N GLY A 214 15.42 -1.56 3.57
CA GLY A 214 16.71 -0.97 3.22
C GLY A 214 17.68 -0.90 4.40
N PHE A 215 17.14 -0.88 5.64
CA PHE A 215 17.95 -0.99 6.86
C PHE A 215 18.88 -2.22 6.83
N VAL A 216 18.41 -3.36 6.33
CA VAL A 216 19.16 -4.63 6.31
C VAL A 216 20.43 -4.54 5.43
N ILE A 217 20.37 -3.76 4.34
CA ILE A 217 21.48 -3.52 3.42
C ILE A 217 22.21 -2.20 3.69
N ALA A 218 22.05 -1.64 4.90
CA ALA A 218 22.65 -0.39 5.35
C ALA A 218 22.30 0.85 4.48
N TYR A 219 21.16 0.85 3.80
CA TYR A 219 20.65 2.06 3.16
C TYR A 219 20.16 3.05 4.22
N SER A 220 20.63 4.31 4.15
CA SER A 220 20.40 5.33 5.17
C SER A 220 18.99 5.97 5.05
N GLU A 221 17.94 5.15 5.12
CA GLU A 221 16.57 5.58 5.23
C GLU A 221 16.20 5.92 6.69
N LEU A 222 14.94 6.26 6.96
CA LEU A 222 14.50 6.77 8.26
C LEU A 222 14.78 5.80 9.42
N LEU A 223 14.50 4.49 9.26
CA LEU A 223 14.73 3.49 10.32
C LEU A 223 16.22 3.33 10.62
N ARG A 224 17.05 3.24 9.58
CA ARG A 224 18.51 3.14 9.72
C ARG A 224 19.09 4.40 10.38
N SER A 225 18.63 5.57 9.98
CA SER A 225 19.07 6.85 10.54
C SER A 225 18.74 6.96 12.02
N GLY A 226 17.51 6.60 12.42
CA GLY A 226 17.11 6.65 13.81
C GLY A 226 17.81 5.61 14.68
N ARG A 227 18.04 4.40 14.16
CA ARG A 227 18.82 3.38 14.88
C ARG A 227 20.26 3.84 15.09
N GLY A 228 20.90 4.40 14.08
CA GLY A 228 22.24 4.96 14.23
C GLY A 228 22.30 6.09 15.26
N ALA A 229 21.25 6.92 15.34
CA ALA A 229 21.14 7.94 16.38
C ALA A 229 21.04 7.32 17.79
N VAL A 230 20.25 6.24 17.97
CA VAL A 230 20.16 5.53 19.25
C VAL A 230 21.49 4.88 19.61
N GLU A 231 22.20 4.29 18.66
CA GLU A 231 23.53 3.69 18.87
C GLU A 231 24.57 4.75 19.30
N PHE A 232 24.46 5.96 18.78
CA PHE A 232 25.38 7.08 19.10
C PHE A 232 25.04 7.79 20.42
N LEU A 233 23.74 8.11 20.64
CA LEU A 233 23.29 8.88 21.80
C LEU A 233 23.10 8.03 23.07
N GLY A 234 22.94 6.72 22.89
CA GLY A 234 22.70 5.76 23.95
C GLY A 234 21.26 5.27 24.00
N SER A 235 21.08 4.04 24.50
CA SER A 235 19.79 3.31 24.52
C SER A 235 18.70 4.01 25.34
N ARG A 236 19.04 4.90 26.24
CA ARG A 236 18.06 5.70 27.01
C ARG A 236 17.19 6.59 26.10
N TYR A 237 17.68 7.01 24.94
CA TYR A 237 16.96 7.82 23.95
C TYR A 237 16.17 6.98 22.95
N ALA A 238 16.18 5.66 23.07
CA ALA A 238 15.52 4.78 22.11
C ALA A 238 14.00 5.06 22.03
N LEU A 239 13.33 5.17 23.16
CA LEU A 239 11.87 5.42 23.17
C LEU A 239 11.49 6.74 22.49
N PRO A 240 12.06 7.90 22.84
CA PRO A 240 11.79 9.17 22.15
C PRO A 240 12.08 9.09 20.64
N ILE A 241 13.25 8.58 20.25
CA ILE A 241 13.66 8.52 18.84
C ILE A 241 12.73 7.62 18.03
N TYR A 242 12.46 6.38 18.48
CA TYR A 242 11.56 5.48 17.77
C TYR A 242 10.11 6.00 17.74
N THR A 243 9.65 6.69 18.79
CA THR A 243 8.32 7.31 18.79
C THR A 243 8.21 8.39 17.72
N VAL A 244 9.19 9.30 17.65
CA VAL A 244 9.21 10.34 16.60
C VAL A 244 9.27 9.72 15.21
N MET A 245 10.11 8.70 15.01
CA MET A 245 10.15 7.98 13.73
C MET A 245 8.82 7.33 13.38
N ALA A 246 8.16 6.67 14.35
CA ALA A 246 6.84 6.07 14.13
C ALA A 246 5.81 7.14 13.74
N LEU A 247 5.82 8.29 14.42
CA LEU A 247 4.96 9.42 14.05
C LEU A 247 5.27 9.94 12.64
N MET A 248 6.55 10.07 12.27
CA MET A 248 6.95 10.46 10.90
C MET A 248 6.42 9.48 9.87
N TYR A 249 6.51 8.16 10.11
CA TYR A 249 5.91 7.15 9.24
C TYR A 249 4.37 7.24 9.19
N ILE A 250 3.70 7.39 10.32
CA ILE A 250 2.23 7.49 10.39
C ILE A 250 1.75 8.72 9.62
N VAL A 251 2.36 9.87 9.85
CA VAL A 251 2.01 11.13 9.17
C VAL A 251 2.26 11.00 7.66
N THR A 252 3.42 10.49 7.27
CA THR A 252 3.76 10.34 5.84
C THR A 252 2.82 9.39 5.12
N ASN A 253 2.55 8.20 5.70
CA ASN A 253 1.60 7.25 5.13
C ASN A 253 0.17 7.79 5.11
N GLY A 254 -0.23 8.52 6.16
CA GLY A 254 -1.52 9.19 6.25
C GLY A 254 -1.71 10.24 5.16
N LEU A 255 -0.73 11.13 5.00
CA LEU A 255 -0.74 12.17 3.97
C LEU A 255 -0.76 11.55 2.56
N LEU A 256 0.06 10.52 2.33
CA LEU A 256 0.07 9.82 1.05
C LEU A 256 -1.29 9.18 0.73
N SER A 257 -1.90 8.53 1.73
CA SER A 257 -3.23 7.92 1.59
C SER A 257 -4.33 8.96 1.36
N LEU A 258 -4.25 10.11 2.02
CA LEU A 258 -5.19 11.22 1.82
C LEU A 258 -5.04 11.82 0.43
N LEU A 259 -3.82 12.10 -0.01
CA LEU A 259 -3.51 12.62 -1.33
C LEU A 259 -4.02 11.68 -2.43
N ALA A 260 -3.74 10.39 -2.30
CA ALA A 260 -4.14 9.39 -3.27
C ALA A 260 -5.68 9.29 -3.37
N ARG A 261 -6.40 9.28 -2.23
CA ARG A 261 -7.88 9.30 -2.18
C ARG A 261 -8.45 10.58 -2.79
N TRP A 262 -7.83 11.72 -2.53
CA TRP A 262 -8.28 12.99 -3.11
C TRP A 262 -8.13 13.02 -4.63
N LEU A 263 -7.00 12.48 -5.17
CA LEU A 263 -6.79 12.35 -6.60
C LEU A 263 -7.83 11.41 -7.24
N ASP A 264 -8.12 10.28 -6.60
CA ASP A 264 -9.13 9.33 -7.06
C ASP A 264 -10.53 9.97 -7.11
N GLN A 265 -10.93 10.68 -6.06
CA GLN A 265 -12.21 11.39 -6.02
C GLN A 265 -12.31 12.49 -7.09
N ARG A 266 -11.22 13.22 -7.35
CA ARG A 266 -11.18 14.22 -8.44
C ARG A 266 -11.37 13.59 -9.82
N GLN A 267 -10.70 12.47 -10.06
CA GLN A 267 -10.85 11.71 -11.31
C GLN A 267 -12.29 11.20 -11.49
N SER A 268 -12.88 10.67 -10.44
CA SER A 268 -14.25 10.17 -10.45
C SER A 268 -15.28 11.26 -10.75
N ARG A 269 -15.09 12.48 -10.24
CA ARG A 269 -15.97 13.64 -10.52
C ARG A 269 -15.84 14.15 -11.95
N ARG A 270 -14.63 14.20 -12.52
CA ARG A 270 -14.40 14.69 -13.89
C ARG A 270 -14.97 13.80 -14.99
N LEU A 271 -15.09 12.52 -14.74
CA LEU A 271 -15.56 11.53 -15.73
C LEU A 271 -17.09 11.29 -15.66
N GLY A 272 -17.84 12.19 -15.04
CA GLY A 272 -19.30 12.22 -15.01
C GLY A 272 -19.87 11.04 -14.20
N THR A 273 -20.37 11.33 -13.04
CA THR A 273 -21.31 10.48 -12.33
C THR A 273 -22.63 10.49 -13.11
N GLY A 274 -22.75 9.63 -14.10
CA GLY A 274 -24.03 9.10 -14.51
C GLY A 274 -24.57 8.14 -13.42
N ARG A 275 -24.60 8.57 -12.17
CA ARG A 275 -25.42 7.94 -11.15
C ARG A 275 -26.84 8.49 -11.32
N SER A 276 -27.49 7.90 -12.33
CA SER A 276 -28.91 7.59 -12.36
C SER A 276 -29.86 8.59 -11.66
N THR A 277 -30.20 9.64 -12.34
CA THR A 277 -31.59 10.14 -12.40
C THR A 277 -32.55 9.07 -12.96
N VAL A 278 -32.08 8.08 -13.68
CA VAL A 278 -32.87 6.97 -14.25
C VAL A 278 -33.55 6.11 -13.18
N ALA A 279 -32.99 5.97 -11.97
CA ALA A 279 -33.63 5.22 -10.89
C ALA A 279 -34.76 5.99 -10.19
N LEU A 280 -34.68 7.33 -10.21
CA LEU A 280 -35.76 8.18 -9.65
C LEU A 280 -36.94 8.32 -10.63
N ASP A 281 -36.64 8.41 -11.94
CA ASP A 281 -37.70 8.45 -12.96
C ASP A 281 -38.42 7.10 -13.12
N ALA A 282 -37.72 5.97 -12.96
CA ALA A 282 -38.35 4.65 -12.94
C ALA A 282 -39.22 4.43 -11.68
N ALA A 283 -38.85 5.01 -10.53
CA ALA A 283 -39.66 4.95 -9.32
C ALA A 283 -40.88 5.91 -9.37
N ALA A 284 -40.72 7.06 -10.02
CA ALA A 284 -41.83 8.02 -10.22
C ALA A 284 -42.86 7.53 -11.27
N GLY A 285 -42.41 6.82 -12.31
CA GLY A 285 -43.29 6.24 -13.34
C GLY A 285 -44.10 5.05 -12.86
N SER A 286 -43.65 4.33 -11.82
CA SER A 286 -44.42 3.19 -11.26
C SER A 286 -45.42 3.58 -10.17
N ALA A 287 -45.44 4.83 -9.73
CA ALA A 287 -46.39 5.37 -8.74
C ALA A 287 -47.60 6.13 -9.39
N ALA A 288 -47.59 6.27 -10.72
CA ALA A 288 -48.61 6.99 -11.48
C ALA A 288 -49.41 6.10 -12.46
N GLY A 289 -49.30 4.76 -12.32
CA GLY A 289 -50.07 3.79 -13.13
C GLY A 289 -50.97 2.90 -12.30
#